data_8a8e72cce974cfc3d54930a51b05e9e4
#
_entry.id   8a8e72cce974cfc3d54930a51b05e9e4
#
_cell.length_a   1.000
_cell.length_b   1.000
_cell.length_c   1.000
_cell.angle_alpha   90.00
_cell.angle_beta   90.00
_cell.angle_gamma   90.00
#
_symmetry.space_group_name_H-M   'P 1'
#
loop_
_entity.id
_entity.type
_entity.pdbx_description
1 polymer ?
#
loop_
_entity_poly.entity_id
_entity_poly.type
_entity_poly.pdbx_seq_one_letter_code
_entity_poly.pdbx_strand_id
1 'polypeptide(L)'
;MAAQGNEIMTRIMFICHGNICRSPMAEFVMKELVRREGLEGSFEIASCAVSTEEIGNGIYPPAKSELRRRGIPFEEHTAVQLKRSDGERYDLFIVMDHSNLRRARDILGSGEKLHNLMEFAGSGGDVTDPWYSRRFDTAFDDIMQGCKGLLEQLKNE
;
A
#
# COMPACT_ATOMS: atom_id res chain seq x y z
N MET A 1 -26.65 -12.84 -10.26
CA MET A 1 -26.13 -13.04 -9.84
C MET A 1 -25.46 -13.18 -9.72
N ALA A 2 -25.43 -13.12 -9.54
CA ALA A 2 -24.68 -13.37 -9.15
C ALA A 2 -24.04 -13.39 -8.81
N ALA A 3 -24.08 -13.48 -9.23
CA ALA A 3 -23.17 -13.77 -8.72
C ALA A 3 -22.73 -13.05 -7.90
N GLN A 4 -23.17 -12.50 -7.76
CA GLN A 4 -22.75 -11.93 -7.02
C GLN A 4 -22.17 -12.16 -5.86
N GLY A 5 -22.48 -11.98 -4.98
CA GLY A 5 -21.91 -12.30 -3.75
C GLY A 5 -20.86 -13.31 -3.78
N ASN A 6 -20.75 -13.94 -4.86
CA ASN A 6 -19.72 -14.90 -5.05
C ASN A 6 -18.45 -14.32 -5.54
N GLU A 7 -18.43 -13.06 -5.77
CA GLU A 7 -17.23 -12.45 -6.31
C GLU A 7 -16.12 -12.51 -5.33
N ILE A 8 -14.96 -12.89 -5.80
CA ILE A 8 -13.78 -12.96 -4.98
C ILE A 8 -13.23 -11.55 -4.84
N MET A 9 -13.13 -11.08 -3.60
CA MET A 9 -12.54 -9.79 -3.32
C MET A 9 -11.05 -9.99 -3.10
N THR A 10 -10.23 -9.20 -3.79
CA THR A 10 -8.79 -9.21 -3.59
C THR A 10 -8.45 -8.26 -2.46
N ARG A 11 -7.75 -8.76 -1.46
CA ARG A 11 -7.39 -7.97 -0.28
C ARG A 11 -5.90 -7.65 -0.31
N ILE A 12 -5.59 -6.36 -0.30
CA ILE A 12 -4.22 -5.85 -0.45
C ILE A 12 -3.84 -5.05 0.78
N MET A 13 -2.67 -5.37 1.36
CA MET A 13 -2.12 -4.63 2.49
C MET A 13 -0.81 -3.97 2.05
N PHE A 14 -0.76 -2.64 2.07
CA PHE A 14 0.47 -1.90 1.81
C PHE A 14 1.23 -1.72 3.11
N ILE A 15 2.55 -1.87 3.07
CA ILE A 15 3.39 -1.90 4.25
C ILE A 15 4.58 -0.96 4.10
N CYS A 16 4.83 -0.13 5.10
CA CYS A 16 6.10 0.61 5.17
C CYS A 16 6.60 0.59 6.60
N HIS A 17 7.63 1.38 6.91
CA HIS A 17 8.22 1.34 8.24
C HIS A 17 7.25 1.81 9.32
N GLY A 18 6.70 3.01 9.17
CA GLY A 18 5.89 3.64 10.22
C GLY A 18 4.40 3.76 9.94
N ASN A 19 3.98 3.52 8.72
CA ASN A 19 2.58 3.65 8.30
C ASN A 19 2.03 5.07 8.45
N ILE A 20 2.88 6.06 8.22
CA ILE A 20 2.44 7.46 8.25
C ILE A 20 2.77 8.21 6.95
N CYS A 21 3.59 7.65 6.07
CA CYS A 21 3.95 8.29 4.79
C CYS A 21 3.64 7.40 3.61
N ARG A 22 4.56 6.48 3.25
CA ARG A 22 4.48 5.72 2.00
C ARG A 22 3.28 4.78 1.92
N SER A 23 3.05 3.98 2.95
CA SER A 23 1.96 3.01 2.87
C SER A 23 0.58 3.66 2.89
N PRO A 24 0.33 4.73 3.68
CA PRO A 24 -0.95 5.42 3.55
C PRO A 24 -1.13 6.06 2.18
N MET A 25 -0.06 6.67 1.62
CA MET A 25 -0.17 7.23 0.26
C MET A 25 -0.54 6.14 -0.73
N ALA A 26 0.10 4.98 -0.65
CA ALA A 26 -0.19 3.88 -1.56
C ALA A 26 -1.62 3.38 -1.38
N GLU A 27 -2.08 3.28 -0.14
CA GLU A 27 -3.45 2.86 0.14
C GLU A 27 -4.45 3.76 -0.57
N PHE A 28 -4.31 5.09 -0.40
CA PHE A 28 -5.30 6.01 -0.97
C PHE A 28 -5.14 6.18 -2.47
N VAL A 29 -3.92 6.10 -3.00
CA VAL A 29 -3.71 6.09 -4.44
C VAL A 29 -4.41 4.88 -5.06
N MET A 30 -4.20 3.69 -4.49
CA MET A 30 -4.80 2.47 -5.04
C MET A 30 -6.32 2.51 -4.95
N LYS A 31 -6.86 2.99 -3.83
CA LYS A 31 -8.30 3.14 -3.68
C LYS A 31 -8.88 4.04 -4.76
N GLU A 32 -8.18 5.13 -5.06
CA GLU A 32 -8.66 6.06 -6.10
C GLU A 32 -8.58 5.44 -7.49
N LEU A 33 -7.50 4.70 -7.78
CA LEU A 33 -7.36 4.05 -9.08
C LEU A 33 -8.47 3.02 -9.32
N VAL A 34 -8.77 2.19 -8.31
CA VAL A 34 -9.83 1.20 -8.48
C VAL A 34 -11.21 1.86 -8.58
N ARG A 35 -11.42 2.96 -7.86
CA ARG A 35 -12.67 3.71 -7.94
C ARG A 35 -12.87 4.28 -9.34
N ARG A 36 -11.82 4.84 -9.94
CA ARG A 36 -11.90 5.43 -11.28
C ARG A 36 -12.27 4.40 -12.33
N GLU A 37 -11.99 3.13 -12.08
CA GLU A 37 -12.32 2.06 -13.01
C GLU A 37 -13.58 1.30 -12.63
N GLY A 38 -14.28 1.75 -11.60
CA GLY A 38 -15.51 1.09 -11.17
C GLY A 38 -15.27 -0.25 -10.51
N LEU A 39 -14.08 -0.46 -9.95
CA LEU A 39 -13.68 -1.75 -9.37
C LEU A 39 -13.63 -1.74 -7.85
N GLU A 40 -14.15 -0.70 -7.21
CA GLU A 40 -14.01 -0.58 -5.76
C GLU A 40 -14.66 -1.75 -5.00
N GLY A 41 -15.67 -2.36 -5.58
CA GLY A 41 -16.31 -3.53 -4.94
C GLY A 41 -15.51 -4.80 -5.05
N SER A 42 -14.44 -4.80 -5.83
CA SER A 42 -13.61 -5.99 -6.06
C SER A 42 -12.34 -5.99 -5.21
N PHE A 43 -12.08 -4.94 -4.47
CA PHE A 43 -10.83 -4.80 -3.71
C PHE A 43 -11.08 -4.30 -2.31
N GLU A 44 -10.36 -4.88 -1.35
CA GLU A 44 -10.23 -4.34 0.00
C GLU A 44 -8.78 -3.91 0.16
N ILE A 45 -8.55 -2.64 0.49
CA ILE A 45 -7.21 -2.06 0.49
C ILE A 45 -6.94 -1.42 1.85
N ALA A 46 -5.80 -1.76 2.45
CA ALA A 46 -5.43 -1.25 3.76
C ALA A 46 -3.93 -1.02 3.80
N SER A 47 -3.43 -0.48 4.91
CA SER A 47 -2.00 -0.29 5.09
C SER A 47 -1.61 -0.47 6.55
N CYS A 48 -0.34 -0.79 6.80
CA CYS A 48 0.18 -1.00 8.15
C CYS A 48 1.68 -0.77 8.18
N ALA A 49 2.25 -0.87 9.39
CA ALA A 49 3.66 -0.65 9.65
C ALA A 49 4.34 -1.93 10.06
N VAL A 50 5.65 -2.03 9.80
CA VAL A 50 6.45 -3.11 10.39
C VAL A 50 6.98 -2.72 11.77
N SER A 51 7.05 -1.42 12.08
CA SER A 51 7.54 -0.96 13.38
C SER A 51 6.40 -0.49 14.28
N THR A 52 6.72 -0.24 15.55
CA THR A 52 5.75 0.28 16.52
C THR A 52 5.96 1.78 16.78
N GLU A 53 6.88 2.40 16.06
CA GLU A 53 7.32 3.77 16.38
C GLU A 53 6.21 4.81 16.26
N GLU A 54 5.31 4.63 15.30
CA GLU A 54 4.28 5.62 15.00
C GLU A 54 2.86 5.12 15.29
N ILE A 55 2.71 4.01 16.00
CA ILE A 55 1.39 3.43 16.27
C ILE A 55 0.50 4.49 16.91
N GLY A 56 -0.70 4.67 16.35
CA GLY A 56 -1.66 5.65 16.85
C GLY A 56 -1.57 7.01 16.21
N ASN A 57 -0.50 7.28 15.45
CA ASN A 57 -0.32 8.58 14.80
C ASN A 57 -1.00 8.60 13.43
N GLY A 58 -1.45 9.79 13.02
CA GLY A 58 -2.10 9.98 11.73
C GLY A 58 -1.08 10.12 10.60
N ILE A 59 -1.59 10.36 9.41
CA ILE A 59 -0.73 10.57 8.24
C ILE A 59 0.12 11.81 8.47
N TYR A 60 1.41 11.70 8.17
CA TYR A 60 2.36 12.80 8.32
C TYR A 60 1.92 13.97 7.44
N PRO A 61 1.90 15.21 7.96
CA PRO A 61 1.32 16.34 7.21
C PRO A 61 1.87 16.55 5.80
N PRO A 62 3.20 16.45 5.52
CA PRO A 62 3.67 16.56 4.14
C PRO A 62 3.11 15.51 3.21
N ALA A 63 2.82 14.29 3.71
CA ALA A 63 2.20 13.26 2.89
C ALA A 63 0.76 13.64 2.56
N LYS A 64 0.03 14.20 3.54
CA LYS A 64 -1.32 14.71 3.29
C LYS A 64 -1.30 15.80 2.22
N SER A 65 -0.33 16.72 2.34
CA SER A 65 -0.21 17.82 1.38
C SER A 65 0.02 17.31 -0.03
N GLU A 66 0.84 16.27 -0.15
CA GLU A 66 1.12 15.70 -1.46
C GLU A 66 -0.13 15.05 -2.05
N LEU A 67 -0.87 14.30 -1.24
CA LEU A 67 -2.12 13.69 -1.70
C LEU A 67 -3.11 14.75 -2.18
N ARG A 68 -3.26 15.84 -1.42
CA ARG A 68 -4.15 16.94 -1.81
C ARG A 68 -3.69 17.59 -3.11
N ARG A 69 -2.40 17.83 -3.24
CA ARG A 69 -1.85 18.47 -4.43
C ARG A 69 -2.10 17.64 -5.69
N ARG A 70 -2.12 16.31 -5.53
CA ARG A 70 -2.32 15.40 -6.64
C ARG A 70 -3.78 15.04 -6.85
N GLY A 71 -4.70 15.59 -6.04
CA GLY A 71 -6.12 15.32 -6.20
C GLY A 71 -6.55 13.93 -5.76
N ILE A 72 -5.83 13.33 -4.84
CA ILE A 72 -6.16 12.01 -4.32
C ILE A 72 -6.95 12.16 -3.03
N PRO A 73 -8.21 11.71 -2.99
CA PRO A 73 -8.99 11.78 -1.75
C PRO A 73 -8.43 10.82 -0.71
N PHE A 74 -8.50 11.21 0.55
CA PHE A 74 -8.08 10.34 1.64
C PHE A 74 -8.92 10.62 2.88
N GLU A 75 -8.93 9.66 3.77
CA GLU A 75 -9.69 9.74 5.03
C GLU A 75 -8.73 9.71 6.19
N GLU A 76 -9.26 9.90 7.38
CA GLU A 76 -8.48 9.74 8.60
C GLU A 76 -7.88 8.35 8.62
N HIS A 77 -6.61 8.29 8.96
CA HIS A 77 -5.88 7.03 9.03
C HIS A 77 -5.00 7.06 10.27
N THR A 78 -4.96 5.95 10.98
CA THR A 78 -4.15 5.81 12.17
C THR A 78 -3.19 4.65 11.97
N ALA A 79 -1.91 4.88 12.23
CA ALA A 79 -0.89 3.85 12.02
C ALA A 79 -1.15 2.64 12.90
N VAL A 80 -1.13 1.46 12.29
CA VAL A 80 -1.28 0.17 12.97
C VAL A 80 -0.14 -0.74 12.54
N GLN A 81 0.19 -1.72 13.38
CA GLN A 81 1.27 -2.62 13.07
C GLN A 81 0.76 -3.89 12.40
N LEU A 82 1.55 -4.39 11.45
CA LEU A 82 1.31 -5.67 10.81
C LEU A 82 1.32 -6.77 11.87
N LYS A 83 0.35 -7.69 11.79
CA LYS A 83 0.24 -8.83 12.70
C LYS A 83 0.33 -10.11 11.91
N ARG A 84 0.81 -11.18 12.57
CA ARG A 84 0.92 -12.47 11.91
C ARG A 84 -0.43 -12.97 11.40
N SER A 85 -1.50 -12.68 12.13
CA SER A 85 -2.85 -13.08 11.72
C SER A 85 -3.31 -12.40 10.43
N ASP A 86 -2.70 -11.28 10.04
CA ASP A 86 -3.02 -10.63 8.77
C ASP A 86 -2.67 -11.53 7.59
N GLY A 87 -1.72 -12.46 7.78
CA GLY A 87 -1.29 -13.36 6.71
C GLY A 87 -2.40 -14.21 6.14
N GLU A 88 -3.41 -14.52 6.94
CA GLU A 88 -4.53 -15.33 6.48
C GLU A 88 -5.65 -14.48 5.90
N ARG A 89 -5.68 -13.22 6.27
CA ARG A 89 -6.76 -12.33 5.87
C ARG A 89 -6.51 -11.66 4.51
N TYR A 90 -5.25 -11.34 4.21
CA TYR A 90 -4.92 -10.60 2.99
C TYR A 90 -4.30 -11.50 1.94
N ASP A 91 -4.54 -11.16 0.68
CA ASP A 91 -4.03 -11.93 -0.46
C ASP A 91 -2.67 -11.46 -0.91
N LEU A 92 -2.41 -10.16 -0.77
CA LEU A 92 -1.15 -9.56 -1.20
C LEU A 92 -0.66 -8.59 -0.15
N PHE A 93 0.65 -8.64 0.12
CA PHE A 93 1.34 -7.68 0.98
C PHE A 93 2.37 -6.96 0.14
N ILE A 94 2.23 -5.65 0.02
CA ILE A 94 3.06 -4.85 -0.87
C ILE A 94 3.91 -3.92 -0.02
N VAL A 95 5.22 -4.13 -0.04
CA VAL A 95 6.16 -3.33 0.74
C VAL A 95 6.78 -2.24 -0.13
N MET A 96 7.41 -1.26 0.52
CA MET A 96 7.97 -0.10 -0.16
C MET A 96 9.46 -0.24 -0.40
N ASP A 97 10.15 -1.05 0.40
CA ASP A 97 11.59 -1.24 0.26
C ASP A 97 12.01 -2.60 0.80
N HIS A 98 13.27 -2.94 0.58
CA HIS A 98 13.80 -4.25 0.98
C HIS A 98 13.85 -4.44 2.49
N SER A 99 14.03 -3.36 3.26
CA SER A 99 13.99 -3.43 4.72
C SER A 99 12.59 -3.83 5.19
N ASN A 100 11.57 -3.20 4.61
CA ASN A 100 10.17 -3.56 4.92
C ASN A 100 9.91 -5.02 4.58
N LEU A 101 10.47 -5.49 3.46
CA LEU A 101 10.27 -6.87 3.01
C LEU A 101 10.79 -7.85 4.05
N ARG A 102 12.02 -7.65 4.51
CA ARG A 102 12.63 -8.54 5.48
C ARG A 102 11.84 -8.57 6.79
N ARG A 103 11.46 -7.41 7.28
CA ARG A 103 10.74 -7.31 8.55
C ARG A 103 9.34 -7.87 8.45
N ALA A 104 8.66 -7.61 7.35
CA ALA A 104 7.31 -8.16 7.13
C ALA A 104 7.35 -9.68 7.05
N ARG A 105 8.37 -10.23 6.37
CA ARG A 105 8.52 -11.67 6.29
C ARG A 105 8.71 -12.30 7.66
N ASP A 106 9.49 -11.64 8.52
CA ASP A 106 9.69 -12.13 9.88
C ASP A 106 8.38 -12.12 10.68
N ILE A 107 7.60 -11.07 10.55
CA ILE A 107 6.34 -10.96 11.27
C ILE A 107 5.34 -12.00 10.77
N LEU A 108 5.21 -12.13 9.45
CA LEU A 108 4.23 -13.04 8.85
C LEU A 108 4.67 -14.51 8.91
N GLY A 109 5.97 -14.74 9.01
CA GLY A 109 6.51 -16.11 9.03
C GLY A 109 6.65 -16.70 7.63
N SER A 110 6.40 -15.93 6.57
CA SER A 110 6.47 -16.39 5.19
C SER A 110 6.59 -15.19 4.26
N GLY A 111 7.25 -15.37 3.14
CA GLY A 111 7.34 -14.36 2.09
C GLY A 111 6.45 -14.63 0.90
N GLU A 112 5.58 -15.62 1.02
CA GLU A 112 4.84 -16.12 -0.13
C GLU A 112 3.94 -15.07 -0.79
N LYS A 113 3.33 -14.19 0.01
CA LYS A 113 2.43 -13.16 -0.50
C LYS A 113 3.06 -11.78 -0.56
N LEU A 114 4.37 -11.68 -0.29
CA LEU A 114 5.07 -10.39 -0.19
C LEU A 114 5.68 -9.99 -1.52
N HIS A 115 5.47 -8.75 -1.91
CA HIS A 115 6.03 -8.15 -3.13
C HIS A 115 6.46 -6.73 -2.84
N ASN A 116 7.51 -6.27 -3.51
CA ASN A 116 7.91 -4.87 -3.46
C ASN A 116 7.10 -4.12 -4.51
N LEU A 117 6.55 -2.97 -4.15
CA LEU A 117 5.71 -2.20 -5.05
C LEU A 117 6.39 -1.91 -6.38
N MET A 118 7.69 -1.63 -6.35
CA MET A 118 8.41 -1.25 -7.57
C MET A 118 8.61 -2.40 -8.55
N GLU A 119 8.35 -3.65 -8.14
CA GLU A 119 8.28 -4.75 -9.10
C GLU A 119 7.24 -4.46 -10.19
N PHE A 120 6.11 -3.86 -9.77
CA PHE A 120 5.00 -3.61 -10.68
C PHE A 120 5.22 -2.38 -11.55
N ALA A 121 6.19 -1.55 -11.16
CA ALA A 121 6.61 -0.41 -11.99
C ALA A 121 7.68 -0.79 -13.00
N GLY A 122 8.16 -2.05 -12.94
CA GLY A 122 9.17 -2.54 -13.88
C GLY A 122 10.57 -2.12 -13.53
N SER A 123 10.82 -1.59 -12.34
CA SER A 123 12.15 -1.08 -12.01
C SER A 123 12.93 -1.96 -11.05
N GLY A 124 12.27 -2.68 -10.17
CA GLY A 124 12.95 -3.52 -9.19
C GLY A 124 13.62 -2.78 -8.05
N GLY A 125 13.53 -1.45 -8.00
CA GLY A 125 14.10 -0.65 -6.93
C GLY A 125 13.15 -0.51 -5.76
N ASP A 126 13.43 0.48 -4.91
CA ASP A 126 12.62 0.78 -3.74
C ASP A 126 11.95 2.13 -3.89
N VAL A 127 10.82 2.33 -3.21
CA VAL A 127 10.26 3.67 -3.05
C VAL A 127 11.13 4.39 -2.01
N THR A 128 11.73 5.50 -2.41
CA THR A 128 12.59 6.29 -1.51
C THR A 128 11.78 6.74 -0.30
N ASP A 129 12.38 6.66 0.89
CA ASP A 129 11.69 7.07 2.10
C ASP A 129 11.70 8.60 2.21
N PRO A 130 10.55 9.25 2.06
CA PRO A 130 10.49 10.71 2.07
C PRO A 130 10.72 11.31 3.45
N TRP A 131 10.68 10.51 4.52
CA TRP A 131 11.06 10.97 5.85
C TRP A 131 12.50 11.50 5.84
N TYR A 132 13.38 10.83 5.09
CA TYR A 132 14.79 11.22 5.01
C TYR A 132 15.06 12.13 3.82
N SER A 133 14.53 11.80 2.65
CA SER A 133 14.83 12.59 1.43
C SER A 133 14.06 13.90 1.38
N ARG A 134 12.95 14.00 2.09
CA ARG A 134 12.00 15.10 2.05
C ARG A 134 11.35 15.27 0.66
N ARG A 135 11.51 14.30 -0.23
CA ARG A 135 10.94 14.35 -1.58
C ARG A 135 9.65 13.54 -1.63
N PHE A 136 8.59 14.13 -1.10
CA PHE A 136 7.26 13.48 -1.12
C PHE A 136 6.71 13.39 -2.54
N ASP A 137 7.10 14.31 -3.41
CA ASP A 137 6.71 14.29 -4.82
C ASP A 137 7.29 13.06 -5.53
N THR A 138 8.57 12.78 -5.33
CA THR A 138 9.23 11.63 -5.94
C THR A 138 8.65 10.33 -5.41
N ALA A 139 8.44 10.24 -4.09
CA ALA A 139 7.83 9.05 -3.50
C ALA A 139 6.43 8.82 -4.05
N PHE A 140 5.65 9.90 -4.19
CA PHE A 140 4.31 9.78 -4.75
C PHE A 140 4.35 9.27 -6.20
N ASP A 141 5.26 9.82 -7.02
CA ASP A 141 5.36 9.39 -8.42
C ASP A 141 5.68 7.91 -8.53
N ASP A 142 6.61 7.43 -7.70
CA ASP A 142 6.95 6.00 -7.67
C ASP A 142 5.75 5.17 -7.25
N ILE A 143 5.04 5.61 -6.21
CA ILE A 143 3.87 4.91 -5.70
C ILE A 143 2.78 4.85 -6.78
N MET A 144 2.56 5.95 -7.47
CA MET A 144 1.55 5.98 -8.53
C MET A 144 1.90 4.98 -9.64
N GLN A 145 3.15 4.94 -10.07
CA GLN A 145 3.56 4.00 -11.11
C GLN A 145 3.42 2.56 -10.64
N GLY A 146 3.84 2.28 -9.42
CA GLY A 146 3.72 0.93 -8.87
C GLY A 146 2.28 0.49 -8.74
N CYS A 147 1.41 1.37 -8.24
CA CYS A 147 0.01 1.05 -8.08
C CYS A 147 -0.69 0.84 -9.42
N LYS A 148 -0.36 1.65 -10.43
CA LYS A 148 -0.92 1.45 -11.77
C LYS A 148 -0.50 0.10 -12.34
N GLY A 149 0.77 -0.27 -12.18
CA GLY A 149 1.25 -1.56 -12.65
C GLY A 149 0.61 -2.71 -11.92
N LEU A 150 0.44 -2.58 -10.61
CA LEU A 150 -0.21 -3.59 -9.80
C LEU A 150 -1.65 -3.80 -10.25
N LEU A 151 -2.40 -2.71 -10.41
CA LEU A 151 -3.79 -2.82 -10.84
C LEU A 151 -3.89 -3.44 -12.21
N GLU A 152 -3.02 -3.05 -13.14
CA GLU A 152 -3.02 -3.62 -14.48
C GLU A 152 -2.80 -5.13 -14.44
N GLN A 153 -1.87 -5.58 -13.62
CA GLN A 153 -1.60 -7.01 -13.50
C GLN A 153 -2.80 -7.75 -12.91
N LEU A 154 -3.43 -7.17 -11.87
CA LEU A 154 -4.56 -7.82 -11.22
C LEU A 154 -5.79 -7.89 -12.12
N LYS A 155 -5.98 -6.91 -12.99
CA LYS A 155 -7.08 -6.91 -13.95
C LYS A 155 -6.93 -8.00 -15.00
N ASN A 156 -5.70 -8.43 -15.26
CA ASN A 156 -5.41 -9.41 -16.29
C ASN A 156 -5.34 -10.84 -15.77
N GLU A 157 -5.61 -11.03 -14.49
CA GLU A 157 -5.60 -12.37 -13.90
C GLU A 157 -6.94 -13.07 -13.95
#